data_5ce4b7319b58d97807ff9a1a53c1c5ee
#
_entry.id   5ce4b7319b58d97807ff9a1a53c1c5ee
#
_cell.length_a   1.000
_cell.length_b   1.000
_cell.length_c   1.000
_cell.angle_alpha   90.00
_cell.angle_beta   90.00
_cell.angle_gamma   90.00
#
_symmetry.space_group_name_H-M   'P 1'
#
loop_
_entity.id
_entity.type
_entity.pdbx_description
1 polymer ?
#
loop_
_entity_poly.entity_id
_entity_poly.type
_entity_poly.pdbx_seq_one_letter_code
_entity_poly.pdbx_strand_id
1 'polypeptide(L)'
;ISANGTELAFTKGLKFTSGIIGENKIIIDQNNGLLTLKGKDIAFNIDSLHKGQTIVTTYVADKEDKAYLTISNANVKEGKQSDSLSVINSVVTKDGTATFTNKGGLISLKSIDINDGGKTVKHWDFAHISDKDIKSLQSDAAIWSAASDKSGVYTNRTTLKGADFGAELKSSDIMATFANPIIILFLGGFILAIAATKSGLDVLLARTLIKPFGKKSENVLLGFLLITGTFSMFVSNTATAAMMLTFLTPVFAALPANGKGRIALTMSIPVAANLGGMATPIGTPPNAIALQALNGPELHMGIGFGQWMAFMFPLVIVLLVIGWFILKKEFPFSQKTIELKIEGHVHHGWRMWVVCITFAVTILMWLFDRITGVDANTVALIPIAVFAITGVITAKDLQQINWSVIWMVAGGFALGLGMNGSGLASAAIASIPFGSWSPIIILIISGLICYFLSNFISNTATAALLVPILAVVCNGMGNSLDTIGGTPTILMGIALSASAAMCLPISTPPNAIAYSTGLVDQKDMLKVGILIGILTMILGYAVLYFVGKIHFLG
;
A
#
# COMPACT_ATOMS: atom_id res chain seq x y z
N ILE A 1 5.78 38.27 -3.89
CA ILE A 1 4.82 38.26 -5.00
C ILE A 1 3.44 38.53 -4.40
N SER A 2 2.73 39.45 -4.96
CA SER A 2 1.39 39.79 -4.53
C SER A 2 0.42 39.54 -5.66
N ALA A 3 -0.60 38.75 -5.38
CA ALA A 3 -1.79 38.67 -6.21
C ALA A 3 -2.99 39.03 -5.33
N ASN A 4 -3.53 40.24 -5.53
CA ASN A 4 -4.72 40.78 -4.85
C ASN A 4 -4.75 40.78 -3.31
N GLY A 5 -3.72 41.27 -2.66
CA GLY A 5 -3.78 41.69 -1.25
C GLY A 5 -3.42 40.67 -0.20
N THR A 6 -3.11 39.42 -0.57
CA THR A 6 -2.59 38.41 0.38
C THR A 6 -1.09 38.25 0.24
N GLU A 7 -0.35 38.38 1.33
CA GLU A 7 1.10 38.43 1.33
C GLU A 7 1.73 37.13 1.82
N LEU A 8 2.56 36.52 1.00
CA LEU A 8 3.37 35.36 1.37
C LEU A 8 4.81 35.78 1.59
N ALA A 9 5.33 35.58 2.78
CA ALA A 9 6.70 35.93 3.15
C ALA A 9 7.64 34.73 2.96
N PHE A 10 8.58 34.84 2.04
CA PHE A 10 9.79 34.00 2.05
C PHE A 10 10.84 34.60 2.98
N THR A 11 11.57 33.82 3.70
CA THR A 11 12.57 34.23 4.69
C THR A 11 13.42 35.42 4.21
N LYS A 12 13.19 36.58 4.80
CA LYS A 12 13.87 37.84 4.56
C LYS A 12 13.83 38.41 3.12
N GLY A 13 12.78 39.09 2.78
CA GLY A 13 12.82 40.13 1.80
C GLY A 13 12.05 39.95 0.50
N LEU A 14 11.48 38.81 0.19
CA LEU A 14 10.52 38.68 -0.90
C LEU A 14 9.16 38.30 -0.32
N LYS A 15 8.15 39.10 -0.63
CA LYS A 15 6.78 38.85 -0.20
C LYS A 15 5.95 38.43 -1.39
N PHE A 16 5.22 37.33 -1.24
CA PHE A 16 4.21 36.91 -2.18
C PHE A 16 2.85 37.29 -1.62
N THR A 17 2.09 38.02 -2.35
CA THR A 17 0.76 38.44 -1.94
C THR A 17 -0.25 37.90 -2.92
N SER A 18 -1.24 37.19 -2.44
CA SER A 18 -2.38 36.74 -3.23
C SER A 18 -3.65 37.32 -2.64
N GLY A 19 -4.46 37.95 -3.45
CA GLY A 19 -5.71 38.54 -3.03
C GLY A 19 -6.91 37.72 -3.38
N ILE A 20 -7.98 37.95 -2.61
CA ILE A 20 -9.23 37.22 -2.68
C ILE A 20 -10.24 37.87 -3.61
N ILE A 21 -9.84 38.64 -4.54
CA ILE A 21 -10.79 39.22 -5.49
C ILE A 21 -10.75 38.36 -6.74
N GLY A 22 -11.70 37.47 -6.89
CA GLY A 22 -11.82 36.58 -8.05
C GLY A 22 -11.14 35.23 -7.90
N GLU A 23 -10.77 34.60 -9.01
CA GLU A 23 -10.23 33.25 -9.10
C GLU A 23 -8.71 33.15 -8.91
N ASN A 24 -8.08 34.07 -8.23
CA ASN A 24 -6.62 34.11 -8.09
C ASN A 24 -6.13 33.11 -7.07
N LYS A 25 -5.14 32.30 -7.47
CA LYS A 25 -4.57 31.20 -6.66
C LYS A 25 -3.06 31.16 -6.80
N ILE A 26 -2.40 30.80 -5.70
CA ILE A 26 -0.99 30.42 -5.68
C ILE A 26 -0.92 28.93 -5.41
N ILE A 27 -0.24 28.20 -6.26
CA ILE A 27 -0.08 26.74 -6.18
C ILE A 27 1.42 26.45 -6.15
N ILE A 28 1.89 25.76 -5.11
CA ILE A 28 3.25 25.22 -5.08
C ILE A 28 3.15 23.74 -5.37
N ASP A 29 3.69 23.34 -6.50
CA ASP A 29 3.79 21.95 -6.91
C ASP A 29 5.25 21.51 -6.81
N GLN A 30 5.58 20.88 -5.69
CA GLN A 30 6.93 20.37 -5.43
C GLN A 30 7.32 19.22 -6.37
N ASN A 31 6.37 18.38 -6.77
CA ASN A 31 6.65 17.24 -7.62
C ASN A 31 7.09 17.66 -9.02
N ASN A 32 6.52 18.75 -9.52
CA ASN A 32 6.90 19.34 -10.80
C ASN A 32 7.87 20.53 -10.65
N GLY A 33 8.22 20.89 -9.42
CA GLY A 33 9.12 22.00 -9.14
C GLY A 33 8.59 23.36 -9.58
N LEU A 34 7.29 23.62 -9.41
CA LEU A 34 6.64 24.81 -9.93
C LEU A 34 5.88 25.59 -8.86
N LEU A 35 6.03 26.92 -8.88
CA LEU A 35 5.10 27.85 -8.26
C LEU A 35 4.14 28.35 -9.34
N THR A 36 2.88 27.98 -9.29
CA THR A 36 1.86 28.42 -10.25
C THR A 36 1.03 29.54 -9.65
N LEU A 37 0.93 30.64 -10.38
CA LEU A 37 0.11 31.80 -10.06
C LEU A 37 -1.08 31.81 -11.02
N LYS A 38 -2.30 31.69 -10.49
CA LYS A 38 -3.53 31.85 -11.25
C LYS A 38 -4.20 33.17 -10.85
N GLY A 39 -4.42 34.01 -11.82
CA GLY A 39 -5.09 35.31 -11.58
C GLY A 39 -4.91 36.28 -12.71
N LYS A 40 -5.76 37.32 -12.71
CA LYS A 40 -5.73 38.36 -13.73
C LYS A 40 -4.57 39.35 -13.50
N ASP A 41 -4.37 39.75 -12.26
CA ASP A 41 -3.34 40.70 -11.89
C ASP A 41 -2.38 40.08 -10.89
N ILE A 42 -1.09 40.14 -11.18
CA ILE A 42 -0.02 39.59 -10.34
C ILE A 42 0.94 40.71 -9.99
N ALA A 43 1.28 40.80 -8.72
CA ALA A 43 2.13 41.87 -8.24
C ALA A 43 3.36 41.37 -7.48
N PHE A 44 4.50 42.01 -7.69
CA PHE A 44 5.72 41.81 -6.92
C PHE A 44 5.93 43.05 -6.01
N ASN A 45 6.19 42.81 -4.72
CA ASN A 45 6.62 43.87 -3.84
C ASN A 45 8.11 44.15 -4.09
N ILE A 46 8.41 45.35 -4.58
CA ILE A 46 9.76 45.79 -4.95
C ILE A 46 10.45 46.64 -3.88
N ASP A 47 9.76 47.04 -2.82
CA ASP A 47 10.34 47.80 -1.72
C ASP A 47 11.43 47.06 -0.94
N SER A 48 11.39 45.75 -1.00
CA SER A 48 12.41 44.86 -0.40
C SER A 48 13.72 44.79 -1.19
N LEU A 49 13.76 45.37 -2.39
CA LEU A 49 14.95 45.38 -3.24
C LEU A 49 15.81 46.58 -2.95
N HIS A 50 17.11 46.36 -2.75
CA HIS A 50 18.08 47.44 -2.68
C HIS A 50 18.41 48.00 -4.08
N LYS A 51 18.94 49.20 -4.11
CA LYS A 51 19.35 49.83 -5.37
C LYS A 51 20.34 48.95 -6.12
N GLY A 52 20.00 48.60 -7.34
CA GLY A 52 20.80 47.71 -8.20
C GLY A 52 20.41 46.24 -8.17
N GLN A 53 19.53 45.84 -7.25
CA GLN A 53 19.01 44.48 -7.23
C GLN A 53 17.86 44.33 -8.23
N THR A 54 17.76 43.12 -8.80
CA THR A 54 16.71 42.74 -9.73
C THR A 54 16.11 41.39 -9.31
N ILE A 55 14.81 41.24 -9.55
CA ILE A 55 14.12 39.94 -9.46
C ILE A 55 14.06 39.37 -10.87
N VAL A 56 14.53 38.13 -11.06
CA VAL A 56 14.38 37.38 -12.30
C VAL A 56 13.51 36.17 -12.01
N THR A 57 12.42 36.02 -12.75
CA THR A 57 11.55 34.87 -12.68
C THR A 57 11.81 33.94 -13.86
N THR A 58 12.01 32.67 -13.60
CA THR A 58 12.11 31.61 -14.64
C THR A 58 10.83 30.82 -14.67
N TYR A 59 10.26 30.62 -15.84
CA TYR A 59 9.05 29.86 -16.01
C TYR A 59 9.26 28.70 -16.99
N VAL A 60 8.40 27.73 -16.95
CA VAL A 60 8.40 26.57 -17.85
C VAL A 60 7.45 26.83 -19.02
N ALA A 61 8.00 26.77 -20.24
CA ALA A 61 7.22 26.79 -21.46
C ALA A 61 7.71 25.67 -22.37
N ASP A 62 6.85 24.76 -22.75
CA ASP A 62 7.06 23.72 -23.80
C ASP A 62 8.33 22.88 -23.71
N LYS A 63 8.94 22.69 -22.57
CA LYS A 63 10.18 21.94 -22.29
C LYS A 63 11.46 22.76 -22.15
N GLU A 64 11.43 24.06 -22.26
CA GLU A 64 12.61 24.92 -22.05
C GLU A 64 12.36 25.91 -20.92
N ASP A 65 13.37 26.10 -20.05
CA ASP A 65 13.35 27.13 -19.01
C ASP A 65 13.64 28.48 -19.63
N LYS A 66 12.75 29.44 -19.46
CA LYS A 66 12.91 30.80 -20.01
C LYS A 66 12.82 31.84 -18.93
N ALA A 67 13.73 32.82 -18.95
CA ALA A 67 13.63 34.01 -18.12
C ALA A 67 12.37 34.77 -18.51
N TYR A 68 11.47 34.93 -17.54
CA TYR A 68 10.13 35.46 -17.80
C TYR A 68 10.05 36.97 -17.63
N LEU A 69 10.53 37.47 -16.48
CA LEU A 69 10.40 38.85 -16.10
C LEU A 69 11.59 39.28 -15.26
N THR A 70 12.19 40.43 -15.61
CA THR A 70 13.20 41.08 -14.80
C THR A 70 12.62 42.34 -14.21
N ILE A 71 12.61 42.48 -12.89
CA ILE A 71 12.05 43.59 -12.14
C ILE A 71 13.17 44.23 -11.33
N SER A 72 13.34 45.54 -11.42
CA SER A 72 14.22 46.33 -10.55
C SER A 72 13.40 47.36 -9.79
N ASN A 73 13.96 47.91 -8.73
CA ASN A 73 13.28 48.94 -7.96
C ASN A 73 13.16 50.27 -8.73
N ALA A 74 13.89 50.45 -9.84
CA ALA A 74 13.85 51.62 -10.69
C ALA A 74 13.06 51.41 -12.00
N ASN A 75 13.05 50.22 -12.54
CA ASN A 75 12.41 49.90 -13.80
C ASN A 75 11.97 48.44 -13.85
N VAL A 76 10.85 48.18 -14.46
CA VAL A 76 10.40 46.87 -14.83
C VAL A 76 10.77 46.64 -16.29
N LYS A 77 11.54 45.59 -16.58
CA LYS A 77 11.86 45.17 -17.94
C LYS A 77 11.34 43.76 -18.18
N GLU A 78 10.62 43.60 -19.25
CA GLU A 78 10.28 42.25 -19.76
C GLU A 78 11.55 41.54 -20.21
N GLY A 79 11.71 40.26 -19.82
CA GLY A 79 12.84 39.43 -20.26
C GLY A 79 12.81 39.25 -21.78
N LYS A 80 13.96 38.88 -22.37
CA LYS A 80 14.04 38.58 -23.81
C LYS A 80 12.96 37.63 -24.25
N GLN A 81 12.20 38.07 -25.22
CA GLN A 81 11.04 37.46 -25.80
C GLN A 81 11.13 35.95 -26.00
N SER A 82 10.20 35.26 -25.42
CA SER A 82 9.64 34.04 -25.99
C SER A 82 8.16 34.29 -26.29
N ASP A 83 7.58 33.50 -27.17
CA ASP A 83 6.19 33.60 -27.63
C ASP A 83 5.13 33.56 -26.50
N SER A 84 5.53 33.24 -25.31
CA SER A 84 4.71 33.13 -24.09
C SER A 84 4.50 34.46 -23.36
N LEU A 85 5.17 35.54 -23.73
CA LEU A 85 4.84 36.91 -23.26
C LEU A 85 3.47 37.38 -23.75
N SER A 86 2.86 36.70 -24.69
CA SER A 86 1.46 36.89 -25.05
C SER A 86 0.48 36.73 -23.86
N VAL A 87 0.94 36.19 -22.75
CA VAL A 87 0.18 36.00 -21.51
C VAL A 87 0.08 37.29 -20.68
N ILE A 88 1.02 38.26 -20.85
CA ILE A 88 1.04 39.54 -20.15
C ILE A 88 0.54 40.66 -21.05
N ASN A 89 -0.46 41.41 -20.57
CA ASN A 89 -0.98 42.56 -21.31
C ASN A 89 -0.25 43.88 -20.97
N SER A 90 0.07 44.10 -19.70
CA SER A 90 0.69 45.32 -19.23
C SER A 90 1.41 45.12 -17.90
N VAL A 91 2.42 45.93 -17.67
CA VAL A 91 3.13 46.05 -16.39
C VAL A 91 3.03 47.48 -15.90
N VAL A 92 2.58 47.64 -14.66
CA VAL A 92 2.50 48.93 -14.00
C VAL A 92 3.29 48.90 -12.70
N THR A 93 4.12 49.90 -12.48
CA THR A 93 4.87 50.08 -11.22
C THR A 93 4.28 51.23 -10.45
N LYS A 94 3.83 51.01 -9.22
CA LYS A 94 3.28 52.03 -8.35
C LYS A 94 3.48 51.63 -6.89
N ASP A 95 3.84 52.60 -6.05
CA ASP A 95 3.89 52.47 -4.58
C ASP A 95 4.66 51.20 -4.10
N GLY A 96 5.88 50.98 -4.63
CA GLY A 96 6.71 49.85 -4.25
C GLY A 96 6.23 48.48 -4.76
N THR A 97 5.27 48.46 -5.68
CA THR A 97 4.70 47.24 -6.24
C THR A 97 4.80 47.27 -7.76
N ALA A 98 5.30 46.21 -8.35
CA ALA A 98 5.21 45.94 -9.77
C ALA A 98 4.04 44.99 -10.05
N THR A 99 2.98 45.50 -10.68
CA THR A 99 1.78 44.71 -11.03
C THR A 99 1.76 44.50 -12.53
N PHE A 100 1.50 43.27 -12.95
CA PHE A 100 1.26 42.97 -14.34
C PHE A 100 -0.05 42.23 -14.56
N THR A 101 -0.72 42.54 -15.65
CA THR A 101 -1.98 41.92 -16.01
C THR A 101 -1.72 40.65 -16.83
N ASN A 102 -2.13 39.53 -16.29
CA ASN A 102 -1.97 38.23 -16.90
C ASN A 102 -3.15 37.89 -17.86
N LYS A 103 -2.85 37.78 -19.13
CA LYS A 103 -3.85 37.49 -20.17
C LYS A 103 -4.34 36.04 -20.15
N GLY A 104 -3.46 35.10 -19.82
CA GLY A 104 -3.76 33.64 -19.79
C GLY A 104 -4.34 33.15 -18.48
N GLY A 105 -4.31 33.96 -17.43
CA GLY A 105 -4.85 33.59 -16.11
C GLY A 105 -4.02 32.55 -15.34
N LEU A 106 -2.93 32.03 -15.90
CA LEU A 106 -2.06 31.03 -15.27
C LEU A 106 -0.59 31.28 -15.62
N ILE A 107 0.28 31.35 -14.62
CA ILE A 107 1.73 31.45 -14.80
C ILE A 107 2.40 30.44 -13.86
N SER A 108 3.25 29.59 -14.40
CA SER A 108 4.03 28.61 -13.63
C SER A 108 5.49 29.03 -13.61
N LEU A 109 6.02 29.28 -12.41
CA LEU A 109 7.39 29.69 -12.18
C LEU A 109 8.21 28.50 -11.67
N LYS A 110 9.37 28.27 -12.25
CA LYS A 110 10.34 27.27 -11.80
C LYS A 110 11.26 27.83 -10.72
N SER A 111 11.70 29.05 -10.89
CA SER A 111 12.55 29.71 -9.92
C SER A 111 12.29 31.21 -9.84
N ILE A 112 12.72 31.82 -8.72
CA ILE A 112 12.82 33.25 -8.53
C ILE A 112 14.22 33.55 -8.03
N ASP A 113 14.89 34.50 -8.70
CA ASP A 113 16.24 34.92 -8.37
C ASP A 113 16.25 36.40 -7.98
N ILE A 114 16.99 36.75 -6.93
CA ILE A 114 17.37 38.14 -6.67
C ILE A 114 18.84 38.28 -7.08
N ASN A 115 19.09 39.13 -8.04
CA ASN A 115 20.42 39.46 -8.55
C ASN A 115 20.87 40.83 -8.07
N ASP A 116 22.15 40.93 -7.71
CA ASP A 116 22.82 42.15 -7.35
C ASP A 116 24.15 42.27 -8.08
N GLY A 117 24.33 43.31 -8.88
CA GLY A 117 25.53 43.51 -9.68
C GLY A 117 25.87 42.36 -10.62
N GLY A 118 24.88 41.63 -11.12
CA GLY A 118 25.02 40.47 -12.03
C GLY A 118 25.31 39.13 -11.33
N LYS A 119 25.30 39.08 -10.00
CA LYS A 119 25.40 37.85 -9.21
C LYS A 119 24.09 37.55 -8.56
N THR A 120 23.67 36.27 -8.56
CA THR A 120 22.51 35.82 -7.81
C THR A 120 22.83 35.81 -6.32
N VAL A 121 22.17 36.65 -5.54
CA VAL A 121 22.32 36.76 -4.07
C VAL A 121 21.31 35.92 -3.32
N LYS A 122 20.17 35.62 -3.96
CA LYS A 122 19.17 34.66 -3.46
C LYS A 122 18.55 33.93 -4.62
N HIS A 123 18.30 32.65 -4.41
CA HIS A 123 17.69 31.74 -5.36
C HIS A 123 16.63 30.90 -4.66
N TRP A 124 15.43 30.86 -5.21
CA TRP A 124 14.37 29.91 -4.81
C TRP A 124 14.07 29.04 -6.01
N ASP A 125 14.40 27.77 -5.88
CA ASP A 125 14.04 26.72 -6.82
C ASP A 125 12.84 25.96 -6.23
N PHE A 126 11.71 25.96 -6.90
CA PHE A 126 10.48 25.35 -6.42
C PHE A 126 10.49 23.83 -6.48
N ALA A 127 11.48 23.22 -7.17
CA ALA A 127 11.75 21.79 -7.09
C ALA A 127 12.46 21.39 -5.78
N HIS A 128 13.26 22.33 -5.21
CA HIS A 128 14.11 22.08 -4.06
C HIS A 128 13.88 23.09 -2.93
N ILE A 129 12.66 23.62 -2.83
CA ILE A 129 12.30 24.57 -1.77
C ILE A 129 12.47 23.90 -0.40
N SER A 130 13.15 24.57 0.52
CA SER A 130 13.44 23.98 1.84
C SER A 130 12.17 23.84 2.68
N ASP A 131 12.11 22.79 3.51
CA ASP A 131 11.04 22.59 4.49
C ASP A 131 10.82 23.79 5.40
N LYS A 132 11.87 24.58 5.65
CA LYS A 132 11.78 25.80 6.44
C LYS A 132 11.03 26.90 5.70
N ASP A 133 11.25 27.04 4.41
CA ASP A 133 10.58 28.03 3.57
C ASP A 133 9.13 27.61 3.31
N ILE A 134 8.88 26.32 3.16
CA ILE A 134 7.53 25.75 3.09
C ILE A 134 6.78 25.95 4.42
N LYS A 135 7.42 25.67 5.55
CA LYS A 135 6.82 25.93 6.87
C LYS A 135 6.54 27.41 7.11
N SER A 136 7.37 28.29 6.60
CA SER A 136 7.12 29.75 6.63
C SER A 136 5.91 30.11 5.77
N LEU A 137 5.73 29.51 4.61
CA LEU A 137 4.54 29.64 3.77
C LEU A 137 3.29 29.05 4.45
N GLN A 138 3.43 27.93 5.14
CA GLN A 138 2.35 27.25 5.84
C GLN A 138 1.96 27.92 7.16
N SER A 139 2.90 28.59 7.84
CA SER A 139 2.63 29.23 9.13
C SER A 139 1.70 30.44 9.05
N ASP A 140 1.49 30.96 7.84
CA ASP A 140 0.55 32.06 7.61
C ASP A 140 -0.85 31.53 7.21
N ALA A 141 -1.39 30.68 8.08
CA ALA A 141 -2.69 30.02 7.88
C ALA A 141 -3.84 31.02 7.66
N ALA A 142 -3.72 32.24 8.18
CA ALA A 142 -4.69 33.31 7.96
C ALA A 142 -4.73 33.76 6.49
N ILE A 143 -3.59 33.76 5.82
CA ILE A 143 -3.47 34.13 4.40
C ILE A 143 -4.13 33.06 3.52
N TRP A 144 -3.89 31.82 3.82
CA TRP A 144 -4.45 30.71 3.05
C TRP A 144 -5.95 30.50 3.31
N SER A 145 -6.42 30.67 4.54
CA SER A 145 -7.84 30.57 4.87
C SER A 145 -8.64 31.68 4.21
N ALA A 146 -8.06 32.88 4.10
CA ALA A 146 -8.70 33.98 3.40
C ALA A 146 -8.76 33.81 1.87
N ALA A 147 -7.75 33.16 1.27
CA ALA A 147 -7.76 32.79 -0.16
C ALA A 147 -8.79 31.70 -0.50
N SER A 148 -9.28 31.01 0.51
CA SER A 148 -10.00 29.76 0.38
C SER A 148 -11.51 29.90 0.23
N ASP A 149 -12.10 31.00 0.64
CA ASP A 149 -13.58 31.09 0.75
C ASP A 149 -14.36 30.96 -0.55
N LYS A 150 -13.73 30.99 -1.69
CA LYS A 150 -14.44 30.97 -2.99
C LYS A 150 -13.86 30.03 -4.05
N SER A 151 -12.81 29.30 -3.77
CA SER A 151 -12.12 28.52 -4.79
C SER A 151 -12.08 27.00 -4.56
N GLY A 152 -12.70 26.50 -3.54
CA GLY A 152 -13.01 25.07 -3.30
C GLY A 152 -11.83 24.18 -2.92
N VAL A 153 -10.79 24.10 -3.72
CA VAL A 153 -9.73 23.10 -3.54
C VAL A 153 -8.71 23.46 -2.45
N TYR A 154 -8.42 24.74 -2.29
CA TYR A 154 -7.43 25.23 -1.30
C TYR A 154 -8.02 25.45 0.09
N THR A 155 -9.31 25.70 0.20
CA THR A 155 -10.02 25.91 1.45
C THR A 155 -9.80 24.78 2.42
N ASN A 156 -10.00 23.56 1.94
CA ASN A 156 -9.89 22.37 2.77
C ASN A 156 -8.47 22.06 3.24
N ARG A 157 -7.45 22.55 2.54
CA ARG A 157 -6.04 22.36 2.90
C ARG A 157 -5.52 23.35 3.91
N THR A 158 -6.00 24.57 3.88
CA THR A 158 -5.61 25.60 4.84
C THR A 158 -6.30 25.45 6.19
N THR A 159 -7.47 24.81 6.22
CA THR A 159 -8.16 24.44 7.46
C THR A 159 -7.59 23.21 8.15
N LEU A 160 -6.86 22.36 7.40
CA LEU A 160 -6.11 21.24 7.95
C LEU A 160 -4.74 21.75 8.39
N LYS A 161 -4.57 22.00 9.70
CA LYS A 161 -3.29 22.43 10.27
C LYS A 161 -2.17 21.50 9.83
N GLY A 162 -1.16 22.03 9.12
CA GLY A 162 0.00 21.28 8.65
C GLY A 162 -0.24 20.41 7.41
N ALA A 163 -1.35 20.61 6.68
CA ALA A 163 -1.57 19.91 5.43
C ALA A 163 -0.66 20.46 4.34
N ASP A 164 0.17 19.61 3.77
CA ASP A 164 0.86 19.90 2.53
C ASP A 164 -0.16 20.07 1.39
N PHE A 165 0.15 20.98 0.47
CA PHE A 165 -0.65 21.13 -0.74
C PHE A 165 -0.31 19.95 -1.66
N GLY A 166 -1.01 18.85 -1.56
CA GLY A 166 -0.84 17.74 -2.47
C GLY A 166 -1.20 18.13 -3.91
N ALA A 167 -0.75 17.35 -4.85
CA ALA A 167 -1.11 17.49 -6.26
C ALA A 167 -2.63 17.37 -6.46
N GLU A 168 -3.19 18.06 -7.45
CA GLU A 168 -4.57 17.86 -7.85
C GLU A 168 -4.77 16.42 -8.33
N LEU A 169 -5.64 15.67 -7.66
CA LEU A 169 -5.96 14.30 -8.05
C LEU A 169 -6.83 14.32 -9.29
N LYS A 170 -6.29 13.83 -10.39
CA LYS A 170 -7.06 13.62 -11.61
C LYS A 170 -7.86 12.33 -11.50
N SER A 171 -9.04 12.32 -12.07
CA SER A 171 -9.86 11.11 -12.16
C SER A 171 -9.12 9.96 -12.86
N SER A 172 -8.24 10.27 -13.85
CA SER A 172 -7.35 9.30 -14.49
C SER A 172 -6.43 8.58 -13.52
N ASP A 173 -5.90 9.28 -12.52
CA ASP A 173 -4.94 8.70 -11.56
C ASP A 173 -5.64 7.72 -10.61
N ILE A 174 -6.86 8.08 -10.20
CA ILE A 174 -7.72 7.18 -9.42
C ILE A 174 -8.12 5.95 -10.26
N MET A 175 -8.51 6.15 -11.51
CA MET A 175 -8.86 5.03 -12.39
C MET A 175 -7.67 4.12 -12.69
N ALA A 176 -6.45 4.66 -12.78
CA ALA A 176 -5.23 3.88 -12.98
C ALA A 176 -4.94 2.89 -11.83
N THR A 177 -5.45 3.13 -10.63
CA THR A 177 -5.29 2.19 -9.51
C THR A 177 -5.96 0.84 -9.77
N PHE A 178 -7.00 0.81 -10.59
CA PHE A 178 -7.69 -0.43 -10.99
C PHE A 178 -6.89 -1.25 -12.02
N ALA A 179 -5.90 -0.65 -12.66
CA ALA A 179 -4.93 -1.32 -13.55
C ALA A 179 -3.54 -1.46 -12.88
N ASN A 180 -3.47 -1.37 -11.56
CA ASN A 180 -2.22 -1.53 -10.83
C ASN A 180 -1.60 -2.90 -11.10
N PRO A 181 -0.27 -3.02 -11.30
CA PRO A 181 0.42 -4.28 -11.54
C PRO A 181 0.10 -5.39 -10.52
N ILE A 182 -0.13 -5.05 -9.25
CA ILE A 182 -0.52 -6.03 -8.22
C ILE A 182 -1.91 -6.64 -8.50
N ILE A 183 -2.81 -5.93 -9.16
CA ILE A 183 -4.08 -6.50 -9.61
C ILE A 183 -3.84 -7.64 -10.59
N ILE A 184 -2.88 -7.48 -11.51
CA ILE A 184 -2.47 -8.54 -12.46
C ILE A 184 -1.86 -9.72 -11.71
N LEU A 185 -1.05 -9.47 -10.68
CA LEU A 185 -0.48 -10.51 -9.82
C LEU A 185 -1.58 -11.37 -9.18
N PHE A 186 -2.62 -10.74 -8.61
CA PHE A 186 -3.77 -11.44 -8.05
C PHE A 186 -4.56 -12.21 -9.11
N LEU A 187 -4.82 -11.61 -10.27
CA LEU A 187 -5.53 -12.28 -11.36
C LEU A 187 -4.79 -13.54 -11.81
N GLY A 188 -3.47 -13.45 -11.99
CA GLY A 188 -2.64 -14.62 -12.32
C GLY A 188 -2.70 -15.71 -11.24
N GLY A 189 -2.63 -15.32 -9.97
CA GLY A 189 -2.75 -16.24 -8.83
C GLY A 189 -4.12 -16.92 -8.79
N PHE A 190 -5.22 -16.18 -8.96
CA PHE A 190 -6.57 -16.76 -8.99
C PHE A 190 -6.77 -17.72 -10.18
N ILE A 191 -6.30 -17.34 -11.36
CA ILE A 191 -6.38 -18.19 -12.55
C ILE A 191 -5.57 -19.46 -12.36
N LEU A 192 -4.38 -19.35 -11.77
CA LEU A 192 -3.53 -20.50 -11.43
C LEU A 192 -4.25 -21.45 -10.47
N ALA A 193 -4.88 -20.91 -9.42
CA ALA A 193 -5.64 -21.67 -8.45
C ALA A 193 -6.86 -22.36 -9.06
N ILE A 194 -7.65 -21.65 -9.88
CA ILE A 194 -8.82 -22.22 -10.58
C ILE A 194 -8.39 -23.35 -11.52
N ALA A 195 -7.29 -23.18 -12.26
CA ALA A 195 -6.76 -24.22 -13.12
C ALA A 195 -6.31 -25.46 -12.35
N ALA A 196 -5.66 -25.28 -11.19
CA ALA A 196 -5.26 -26.36 -10.31
C ALA A 196 -6.47 -27.19 -9.82
N THR A 197 -7.52 -26.49 -9.35
CA THR A 197 -8.75 -27.16 -8.88
C THR A 197 -9.50 -27.84 -10.04
N LYS A 198 -9.64 -27.17 -11.17
CA LYS A 198 -10.33 -27.73 -12.34
C LYS A 198 -9.64 -28.96 -12.92
N SER A 199 -8.32 -29.03 -12.86
CA SER A 199 -7.55 -30.18 -13.33
C SER A 199 -7.46 -31.31 -12.29
N GLY A 200 -7.76 -31.04 -11.01
CA GLY A 200 -7.56 -31.96 -9.89
C GLY A 200 -6.09 -32.05 -9.44
N LEU A 201 -5.26 -31.07 -9.80
CA LEU A 201 -3.87 -30.97 -9.33
C LEU A 201 -3.83 -30.83 -7.81
N ASP A 202 -4.73 -30.05 -7.23
CA ASP A 202 -4.90 -29.87 -5.80
C ASP A 202 -5.18 -31.21 -5.08
N VAL A 203 -6.08 -32.05 -5.63
CA VAL A 203 -6.38 -33.38 -5.12
C VAL A 203 -5.15 -34.31 -5.21
N LEU A 204 -4.45 -34.25 -6.34
CA LEU A 204 -3.23 -35.05 -6.55
C LEU A 204 -2.14 -34.67 -5.54
N LEU A 205 -1.91 -33.38 -5.36
CA LEU A 205 -0.94 -32.87 -4.39
C LEU A 205 -1.35 -33.23 -2.96
N ALA A 206 -2.61 -33.03 -2.58
CA ALA A 206 -3.10 -33.39 -1.25
C ALA A 206 -2.89 -34.89 -0.94
N ARG A 207 -3.25 -35.76 -1.87
CA ARG A 207 -3.03 -37.21 -1.74
C ARG A 207 -1.56 -37.61 -1.61
N THR A 208 -0.71 -36.91 -2.33
CA THR A 208 0.73 -37.20 -2.34
C THR A 208 1.40 -36.67 -1.08
N LEU A 209 1.08 -35.43 -0.69
CA LEU A 209 1.69 -34.76 0.44
C LEU A 209 1.24 -35.30 1.81
N ILE A 210 0.05 -35.92 1.91
CA ILE A 210 -0.44 -36.49 3.18
C ILE A 210 0.21 -37.85 3.52
N LYS A 211 0.67 -38.59 2.53
CA LYS A 211 1.22 -39.96 2.71
C LYS A 211 2.37 -40.03 3.72
N PRO A 212 3.36 -39.10 3.74
CA PRO A 212 4.47 -39.17 4.69
C PRO A 212 4.05 -39.09 6.15
N PHE A 213 2.88 -38.50 6.47
CA PHE A 213 2.40 -38.35 7.84
C PHE A 213 1.84 -39.65 8.46
N GLY A 214 1.60 -40.67 7.65
CA GLY A 214 1.14 -41.97 8.10
C GLY A 214 -0.26 -41.95 8.70
N LYS A 215 -0.52 -42.86 9.65
CA LYS A 215 -1.86 -43.06 10.22
C LYS A 215 -2.02 -42.53 11.66
N LYS A 216 -0.96 -42.07 12.33
CA LYS A 216 -1.08 -41.51 13.69
C LYS A 216 -1.92 -40.25 13.68
N SER A 217 -2.95 -40.19 14.55
CA SER A 217 -3.91 -39.07 14.58
C SER A 217 -3.24 -37.71 14.68
N GLU A 218 -2.22 -37.57 15.55
CA GLU A 218 -1.47 -36.31 15.71
C GLU A 218 -0.67 -35.94 14.46
N ASN A 219 -0.10 -36.91 13.78
CA ASN A 219 0.64 -36.65 12.53
C ASN A 219 -0.30 -36.32 11.37
N VAL A 220 -1.48 -36.90 11.36
CA VAL A 220 -2.54 -36.53 10.41
C VAL A 220 -2.95 -35.07 10.60
N LEU A 221 -3.12 -34.63 11.85
CA LEU A 221 -3.37 -33.22 12.17
C LEU A 221 -2.26 -32.30 11.65
N LEU A 222 -0.99 -32.68 11.87
CA LEU A 222 0.16 -31.94 11.33
C LEU A 222 0.14 -31.92 9.80
N GLY A 223 -0.16 -33.03 9.18
CA GLY A 223 -0.29 -33.14 7.72
C GLY A 223 -1.34 -32.18 7.16
N PHE A 224 -2.54 -32.16 7.76
CA PHE A 224 -3.59 -31.22 7.36
C PHE A 224 -3.17 -29.76 7.54
N LEU A 225 -2.51 -29.41 8.64
CA LEU A 225 -1.99 -28.05 8.87
C LEU A 225 -0.96 -27.66 7.80
N LEU A 226 0.05 -28.51 7.56
CA LEU A 226 1.12 -28.18 6.61
C LEU A 226 0.61 -28.14 5.17
N ILE A 227 -0.25 -29.08 4.78
CA ILE A 227 -0.81 -29.11 3.42
C ILE A 227 -1.75 -27.93 3.19
N THR A 228 -2.67 -27.66 4.12
CA THR A 228 -3.57 -26.51 4.04
C THR A 228 -2.78 -25.21 3.97
N GLY A 229 -1.76 -25.06 4.84
CA GLY A 229 -0.88 -23.90 4.82
C GLY A 229 -0.18 -23.73 3.48
N THR A 230 0.39 -24.82 2.93
CA THR A 230 1.08 -24.80 1.63
C THR A 230 0.15 -24.41 0.49
N PHE A 231 -1.06 -24.94 0.44
CA PHE A 231 -2.04 -24.54 -0.59
C PHE A 231 -2.44 -23.07 -0.44
N SER A 232 -2.65 -22.62 0.78
CA SER A 232 -3.07 -21.25 1.06
C SER A 232 -2.00 -20.20 0.75
N MET A 233 -0.76 -20.59 0.52
CA MET A 233 0.29 -19.69 0.01
C MET A 233 0.01 -19.21 -1.41
N PHE A 234 -0.65 -20.04 -2.24
CA PHE A 234 -0.83 -19.80 -3.68
C PHE A 234 -2.30 -19.80 -4.11
N VAL A 235 -3.17 -20.34 -3.28
CA VAL A 235 -4.62 -20.41 -3.49
C VAL A 235 -5.30 -19.55 -2.43
N SER A 236 -6.44 -18.94 -2.75
CA SER A 236 -7.15 -18.12 -1.76
C SER A 236 -7.47 -18.93 -0.49
N ASN A 237 -7.33 -18.32 0.69
CA ASN A 237 -7.62 -18.96 1.97
C ASN A 237 -9.01 -19.60 2.01
N THR A 238 -10.00 -18.94 1.42
CA THR A 238 -11.39 -19.40 1.34
C THR A 238 -11.53 -20.69 0.52
N ALA A 239 -10.95 -20.71 -0.69
CA ALA A 239 -11.00 -21.89 -1.57
C ALA A 239 -10.24 -23.06 -0.95
N THR A 240 -9.06 -22.79 -0.38
CA THR A 240 -8.26 -23.80 0.34
C THR A 240 -9.03 -24.40 1.50
N ALA A 241 -9.69 -23.56 2.32
CA ALA A 241 -10.46 -24.03 3.46
C ALA A 241 -11.65 -24.91 3.03
N ALA A 242 -12.41 -24.47 2.03
CA ALA A 242 -13.55 -25.24 1.51
C ALA A 242 -13.12 -26.60 0.97
N MET A 243 -12.05 -26.64 0.17
CA MET A 243 -11.48 -27.88 -0.38
C MET A 243 -11.01 -28.82 0.73
N MET A 244 -10.21 -28.33 1.65
CA MET A 244 -9.62 -29.14 2.71
C MET A 244 -10.66 -29.68 3.69
N LEU A 245 -11.72 -28.92 3.98
CA LEU A 245 -12.85 -29.43 4.78
C LEU A 245 -13.61 -30.53 4.08
N THR A 246 -13.74 -30.48 2.75
CA THR A 246 -14.31 -31.58 1.97
C THR A 246 -13.48 -32.85 2.12
N PHE A 247 -12.15 -32.76 2.13
CA PHE A 247 -11.25 -33.88 2.37
C PHE A 247 -11.34 -34.47 3.79
N LEU A 248 -11.80 -33.66 4.77
CA LEU A 248 -12.03 -34.13 6.13
C LEU A 248 -13.32 -34.94 6.29
N THR A 249 -14.29 -34.80 5.39
CA THR A 249 -15.59 -35.50 5.51
C THR A 249 -15.45 -37.02 5.71
N PRO A 250 -14.70 -37.78 4.89
CA PRO A 250 -14.48 -39.21 5.12
C PRO A 250 -13.66 -39.48 6.39
N VAL A 251 -12.77 -38.57 6.79
CA VAL A 251 -11.98 -38.71 8.03
C VAL A 251 -12.86 -38.59 9.26
N PHE A 252 -13.88 -37.71 9.23
CA PHE A 252 -14.84 -37.58 10.31
C PHE A 252 -15.67 -38.85 10.53
N ALA A 253 -15.96 -39.64 9.48
CA ALA A 253 -16.66 -40.89 9.62
C ALA A 253 -15.86 -41.92 10.44
N ALA A 254 -14.53 -41.81 10.45
CA ALA A 254 -13.65 -42.69 11.22
C ALA A 254 -13.41 -42.22 12.67
N LEU A 255 -13.94 -41.05 13.06
CA LEU A 255 -13.77 -40.50 14.38
C LEU A 255 -15.08 -40.52 15.20
N PRO A 256 -15.03 -40.68 16.54
CA PRO A 256 -16.22 -40.60 17.38
C PRO A 256 -16.99 -39.30 17.16
N ALA A 257 -18.32 -39.36 17.14
CA ALA A 257 -19.18 -38.23 16.84
C ALA A 257 -18.92 -37.00 17.75
N ASN A 258 -18.71 -37.23 19.05
CA ASN A 258 -18.45 -36.20 20.05
C ASN A 258 -16.96 -36.07 20.41
N GLY A 259 -16.07 -36.60 19.58
CA GLY A 259 -14.63 -36.63 19.86
C GLY A 259 -13.95 -35.27 19.60
N LYS A 260 -13.15 -34.79 20.56
CA LYS A 260 -12.35 -33.55 20.42
C LYS A 260 -11.44 -33.57 19.19
N GLY A 261 -11.05 -34.73 18.67
CA GLY A 261 -10.25 -34.83 17.46
C GLY A 261 -10.94 -34.30 16.20
N ARG A 262 -12.29 -34.29 16.15
CA ARG A 262 -13.04 -33.63 15.08
C ARG A 262 -12.86 -32.11 15.14
N ILE A 263 -12.91 -31.56 16.36
CA ILE A 263 -12.67 -30.12 16.58
C ILE A 263 -11.26 -29.76 16.15
N ALA A 264 -10.24 -30.55 16.57
CA ALA A 264 -8.85 -30.32 16.20
C ALA A 264 -8.65 -30.27 14.68
N LEU A 265 -9.17 -31.26 13.96
CA LEU A 265 -9.05 -31.31 12.49
C LEU A 265 -9.82 -30.17 11.82
N THR A 266 -11.04 -29.88 12.25
CA THR A 266 -11.81 -28.75 11.69
C THR A 266 -11.11 -27.42 11.92
N MET A 267 -10.60 -27.17 13.13
CA MET A 267 -9.86 -25.96 13.49
C MET A 267 -8.51 -25.85 12.77
N SER A 268 -7.89 -26.99 12.42
CA SER A 268 -6.61 -26.97 11.69
C SER A 268 -6.73 -26.26 10.34
N ILE A 269 -7.90 -26.32 9.71
CA ILE A 269 -8.11 -25.77 8.37
C ILE A 269 -8.07 -24.23 8.38
N PRO A 270 -8.93 -23.50 9.15
CA PRO A 270 -8.89 -22.06 9.15
C PRO A 270 -7.56 -21.52 9.71
N VAL A 271 -7.01 -22.14 10.75
CA VAL A 271 -5.70 -21.78 11.30
C VAL A 271 -4.62 -21.87 10.22
N ALA A 272 -4.54 -23.00 9.54
CA ALA A 272 -3.51 -23.19 8.52
C ALA A 272 -3.73 -22.34 7.27
N ALA A 273 -4.98 -22.12 6.87
CA ALA A 273 -5.30 -21.27 5.73
C ALA A 273 -4.91 -19.80 6.00
N ASN A 274 -5.24 -19.27 7.18
CA ASN A 274 -4.90 -17.89 7.53
C ASN A 274 -3.37 -17.71 7.71
N LEU A 275 -2.70 -18.64 8.39
CA LEU A 275 -1.23 -18.60 8.55
C LEU A 275 -0.52 -18.78 7.21
N GLY A 276 -0.94 -19.77 6.40
CA GLY A 276 -0.34 -20.07 5.10
C GLY A 276 -0.37 -18.88 4.15
N GLY A 277 -1.49 -18.15 4.12
CA GLY A 277 -1.63 -16.95 3.30
C GLY A 277 -0.59 -15.86 3.59
N MET A 278 0.01 -15.83 4.77
CA MET A 278 1.05 -14.85 5.10
C MET A 278 2.37 -15.10 4.38
N ALA A 279 2.63 -16.33 3.92
CA ALA A 279 3.92 -16.74 3.37
C ALA A 279 4.28 -16.06 2.04
N THR A 280 3.29 -15.66 1.25
CA THR A 280 3.52 -15.07 -0.07
C THR A 280 2.78 -13.74 -0.25
N PRO A 281 3.22 -12.87 -1.15
CA PRO A 281 2.51 -11.63 -1.47
C PRO A 281 1.06 -11.83 -1.95
N ILE A 282 0.76 -12.95 -2.61
CA ILE A 282 -0.56 -13.25 -3.17
C ILE A 282 -1.46 -14.09 -2.26
N GLY A 283 -0.91 -14.68 -1.21
CA GLY A 283 -1.66 -15.59 -0.33
C GLY A 283 -2.78 -14.89 0.44
N THR A 284 -2.59 -13.62 0.77
CA THR A 284 -3.62 -12.81 1.43
C THR A 284 -3.54 -11.34 0.99
N PRO A 285 -4.68 -10.65 0.79
CA PRO A 285 -4.70 -9.27 0.30
C PRO A 285 -3.91 -8.26 1.15
N PRO A 286 -3.87 -8.32 2.48
CA PRO A 286 -3.02 -7.43 3.29
C PRO A 286 -1.55 -7.40 2.88
N ASN A 287 -0.99 -8.55 2.48
CA ASN A 287 0.40 -8.64 2.05
C ASN A 287 0.66 -7.81 0.79
N ALA A 288 -0.23 -7.91 -0.19
CA ALA A 288 -0.10 -7.16 -1.43
C ALA A 288 -0.28 -5.65 -1.22
N ILE A 289 -1.19 -5.25 -0.31
CA ILE A 289 -1.38 -3.84 0.06
C ILE A 289 -0.10 -3.29 0.71
N ALA A 290 0.52 -4.04 1.63
CA ALA A 290 1.78 -3.66 2.24
C ALA A 290 2.92 -3.60 1.20
N LEU A 291 3.01 -4.62 0.33
CA LEU A 291 4.03 -4.66 -0.73
C LEU A 291 3.89 -3.50 -1.72
N GLN A 292 2.65 -3.14 -2.08
CA GLN A 292 2.37 -1.99 -2.93
C GLN A 292 2.84 -0.68 -2.28
N ALA A 293 2.58 -0.49 -0.99
CA ALA A 293 3.01 0.70 -0.27
C ALA A 293 4.55 0.77 -0.19
N LEU A 294 5.21 -0.36 0.09
CA LEU A 294 6.67 -0.45 0.17
C LEU A 294 7.37 -0.19 -1.17
N ASN A 295 6.77 -0.67 -2.26
CA ASN A 295 7.34 -0.52 -3.62
C ASN A 295 6.77 0.68 -4.37
N GLY A 296 5.84 1.41 -3.76
CA GLY A 296 5.19 2.57 -4.34
C GLY A 296 6.12 3.78 -4.49
N PRO A 297 5.61 4.87 -5.12
CA PRO A 297 6.42 6.05 -5.48
C PRO A 297 6.93 6.84 -4.28
N GLU A 298 6.55 6.52 -3.06
CA GLU A 298 6.98 7.20 -1.84
C GLU A 298 8.17 6.51 -1.16
N LEU A 299 8.23 5.19 -1.22
CA LEU A 299 9.20 4.39 -0.47
C LEU A 299 10.21 3.68 -1.37
N HIS A 300 9.85 3.31 -2.60
CA HIS A 300 10.72 2.71 -3.63
C HIS A 300 11.62 1.55 -3.15
N MET A 301 11.16 0.73 -2.21
CA MET A 301 12.03 -0.28 -1.57
C MET A 301 12.38 -1.48 -2.46
N GLY A 302 11.63 -1.73 -3.53
CA GLY A 302 11.92 -2.80 -4.49
C GLY A 302 11.89 -4.21 -3.90
N ILE A 303 11.00 -4.47 -2.94
CA ILE A 303 10.88 -5.79 -2.31
C ILE A 303 10.26 -6.77 -3.30
N GLY A 304 11.01 -7.84 -3.63
CA GLY A 304 10.57 -8.88 -4.54
C GLY A 304 9.70 -9.95 -3.89
N PHE A 305 9.04 -10.75 -4.73
CA PHE A 305 8.20 -11.89 -4.31
C PHE A 305 9.03 -12.95 -3.56
N GLY A 306 10.15 -13.35 -4.14
CA GLY A 306 11.06 -14.33 -3.53
C GLY A 306 11.66 -13.82 -2.22
N GLN A 307 11.96 -12.52 -2.16
CA GLN A 307 12.49 -11.89 -0.94
C GLN A 307 11.46 -11.92 0.20
N TRP A 308 10.18 -11.62 -0.09
CA TRP A 308 9.09 -11.78 0.89
C TRP A 308 9.04 -13.21 1.42
N MET A 309 9.04 -14.20 0.52
CA MET A 309 8.95 -15.60 0.90
C MET A 309 10.15 -16.08 1.71
N ALA A 310 11.35 -15.56 1.45
CA ALA A 310 12.59 -16.05 2.07
C ALA A 310 12.55 -16.04 3.61
N PHE A 311 11.85 -15.08 4.21
CA PHE A 311 11.70 -15.02 5.68
C PHE A 311 10.27 -15.34 6.17
N MET A 312 9.23 -15.03 5.37
CA MET A 312 7.86 -15.32 5.79
C MET A 312 7.52 -16.80 5.71
N PHE A 313 8.04 -17.54 4.71
CA PHE A 313 7.81 -18.98 4.61
C PHE A 313 8.34 -19.75 5.82
N PRO A 314 9.61 -19.60 6.27
CA PRO A 314 10.09 -20.24 7.48
C PRO A 314 9.27 -19.88 8.72
N LEU A 315 8.90 -18.60 8.88
CA LEU A 315 8.05 -18.15 9.98
C LEU A 315 6.71 -18.88 9.98
N VAL A 316 6.05 -18.98 8.82
CA VAL A 316 4.76 -19.67 8.67
C VAL A 316 4.88 -21.13 9.02
N ILE A 317 5.93 -21.83 8.59
CA ILE A 317 6.17 -23.24 8.98
C ILE A 317 6.28 -23.37 10.50
N VAL A 318 7.03 -22.49 11.15
CA VAL A 318 7.14 -22.49 12.63
C VAL A 318 5.77 -22.25 13.28
N LEU A 319 4.99 -21.29 12.78
CA LEU A 319 3.64 -20.99 13.28
C LEU A 319 2.67 -22.18 13.08
N LEU A 320 2.73 -22.89 11.96
CA LEU A 320 1.94 -24.08 11.71
C LEU A 320 2.28 -25.21 12.68
N VAL A 321 3.57 -25.39 12.98
CA VAL A 321 4.01 -26.38 14.00
C VAL A 321 3.53 -25.98 15.39
N ILE A 322 3.62 -24.68 15.75
CA ILE A 322 3.07 -24.17 17.02
C ILE A 322 1.55 -24.41 17.05
N GLY A 323 0.83 -24.09 15.98
CA GLY A 323 -0.59 -24.38 15.84
C GLY A 323 -0.93 -25.85 16.05
N TRP A 324 -0.12 -26.75 15.51
CA TRP A 324 -0.24 -28.18 15.76
C TRP A 324 -0.11 -28.54 17.26
N PHE A 325 0.90 -28.00 17.95
CA PHE A 325 1.06 -28.22 19.38
C PHE A 325 -0.13 -27.71 20.20
N ILE A 326 -0.64 -26.52 19.86
CA ILE A 326 -1.79 -25.91 20.53
C ILE A 326 -3.03 -26.78 20.29
N LEU A 327 -3.34 -27.11 19.03
CA LEU A 327 -4.55 -27.85 18.69
C LEU A 327 -4.56 -29.26 19.28
N LYS A 328 -3.45 -29.99 19.26
CA LYS A 328 -3.39 -31.33 19.84
C LYS A 328 -3.50 -31.31 21.38
N LYS A 329 -3.04 -30.23 22.03
CA LYS A 329 -3.14 -30.06 23.49
C LYS A 329 -4.56 -29.70 23.91
N GLU A 330 -5.21 -28.77 23.20
CA GLU A 330 -6.55 -28.30 23.50
C GLU A 330 -7.63 -29.33 23.14
N PHE A 331 -7.42 -30.05 22.04
CA PHE A 331 -8.36 -31.01 21.49
C PHE A 331 -7.71 -32.38 21.26
N PRO A 332 -7.39 -33.11 22.34
CA PRO A 332 -6.70 -34.39 22.23
C PRO A 332 -7.55 -35.44 21.52
N PHE A 333 -6.90 -36.25 20.70
CA PHE A 333 -7.54 -37.40 20.03
C PHE A 333 -7.78 -38.54 21.00
N SER A 334 -8.97 -39.12 20.96
CA SER A 334 -9.30 -40.36 21.70
C SER A 334 -8.75 -41.61 20.99
N GLN A 335 -8.50 -41.52 19.69
CA GLN A 335 -7.96 -42.60 18.87
C GLN A 335 -6.51 -42.34 18.47
N LYS A 336 -5.67 -43.38 18.53
CA LYS A 336 -4.24 -43.24 18.20
C LYS A 336 -3.98 -43.24 16.68
N THR A 337 -4.91 -43.80 15.89
CA THR A 337 -4.74 -43.91 14.43
C THR A 337 -6.02 -43.56 13.69
N ILE A 338 -5.88 -42.96 12.51
CA ILE A 338 -6.95 -42.59 11.59
C ILE A 338 -6.60 -43.13 10.21
N GLU A 339 -7.55 -43.84 9.57
CA GLU A 339 -7.39 -44.20 8.16
C GLU A 339 -7.81 -43.05 7.25
N LEU A 340 -6.89 -42.63 6.41
CA LEU A 340 -7.08 -41.51 5.49
C LEU A 340 -7.47 -42.04 4.11
N LYS A 341 -8.65 -41.64 3.63
CA LYS A 341 -9.04 -41.79 2.22
C LYS A 341 -9.41 -40.39 1.71
N ILE A 342 -8.52 -39.75 0.95
CA ILE A 342 -8.84 -38.50 0.26
C ILE A 342 -9.56 -38.87 -1.03
N GLU A 343 -10.84 -38.50 -1.09
CA GLU A 343 -11.68 -38.66 -2.28
C GLU A 343 -11.53 -37.45 -3.21
N GLY A 344 -11.80 -37.66 -4.49
CA GLY A 344 -11.74 -36.62 -5.51
C GLY A 344 -11.33 -37.17 -6.86
N HIS A 345 -11.55 -36.41 -7.91
CA HIS A 345 -11.19 -36.81 -9.27
C HIS A 345 -9.93 -36.10 -9.74
N VAL A 346 -8.99 -36.88 -10.26
CA VAL A 346 -7.80 -36.36 -10.94
C VAL A 346 -8.04 -36.56 -12.43
N HIS A 347 -8.05 -35.50 -13.19
CA HIS A 347 -8.21 -35.57 -14.64
C HIS A 347 -6.88 -35.93 -15.29
N HIS A 348 -6.76 -37.14 -15.85
CA HIS A 348 -5.60 -37.54 -16.62
C HIS A 348 -5.72 -37.08 -18.07
N GLY A 349 -4.74 -36.29 -18.53
CA GLY A 349 -4.73 -35.79 -19.90
C GLY A 349 -3.71 -34.66 -20.10
N TRP A 350 -3.54 -34.23 -21.34
CA TRP A 350 -2.58 -33.17 -21.71
C TRP A 350 -2.84 -31.84 -20.96
N ARG A 351 -4.12 -31.52 -20.67
CA ARG A 351 -4.49 -30.30 -19.93
C ARG A 351 -3.91 -30.32 -18.51
N MET A 352 -3.90 -31.46 -17.84
CA MET A 352 -3.29 -31.61 -16.53
C MET A 352 -1.78 -31.31 -16.57
N TRP A 353 -1.08 -31.80 -17.60
CA TRP A 353 0.34 -31.52 -17.78
C TRP A 353 0.61 -30.05 -18.04
N VAL A 354 -0.23 -29.40 -18.86
CA VAL A 354 -0.15 -27.94 -19.06
C VAL A 354 -0.29 -27.21 -17.73
N VAL A 355 -1.25 -27.58 -16.89
CA VAL A 355 -1.43 -26.95 -15.58
C VAL A 355 -0.23 -27.21 -14.68
N CYS A 356 0.25 -28.44 -14.58
CA CYS A 356 1.41 -28.79 -13.75
C CYS A 356 2.67 -28.00 -14.15
N ILE A 357 2.97 -27.96 -15.44
CA ILE A 357 4.16 -27.26 -15.95
C ILE A 357 4.01 -25.75 -15.72
N THR A 358 2.87 -25.16 -16.09
CA THR A 358 2.63 -23.73 -15.91
C THR A 358 2.68 -23.34 -14.43
N PHE A 359 2.09 -24.16 -13.55
CA PHE A 359 2.12 -23.95 -12.10
C PHE A 359 3.57 -23.95 -11.58
N ALA A 360 4.35 -24.98 -11.95
CA ALA A 360 5.74 -25.09 -11.53
C ALA A 360 6.60 -23.92 -12.05
N VAL A 361 6.49 -23.60 -13.35
CA VAL A 361 7.23 -22.50 -13.98
C VAL A 361 6.89 -21.16 -13.33
N THR A 362 5.61 -20.87 -13.12
CA THR A 362 5.17 -19.61 -12.51
C THR A 362 5.73 -19.45 -11.10
N ILE A 363 5.62 -20.51 -10.27
CA ILE A 363 6.14 -20.45 -8.89
C ILE A 363 7.66 -20.32 -8.88
N LEU A 364 8.38 -21.05 -9.71
CA LEU A 364 9.83 -20.95 -9.79
C LEU A 364 10.27 -19.53 -10.24
N MET A 365 9.58 -18.94 -11.21
CA MET A 365 9.89 -17.58 -11.64
C MET A 365 9.55 -16.53 -10.56
N TRP A 366 8.51 -16.74 -9.76
CA TRP A 366 8.23 -15.88 -8.61
C TRP A 366 9.29 -16.02 -7.50
N LEU A 367 9.75 -17.24 -7.21
CA LEU A 367 10.79 -17.48 -6.20
C LEU A 367 12.14 -16.87 -6.59
N PHE A 368 12.45 -16.92 -7.87
CA PHE A 368 13.73 -16.48 -8.43
C PHE A 368 13.62 -15.19 -9.23
N ASP A 369 12.67 -14.30 -8.87
CA ASP A 369 12.43 -13.03 -9.55
C ASP A 369 13.69 -12.16 -9.65
N ARG A 370 14.51 -12.11 -8.60
CA ARG A 370 15.80 -11.41 -8.61
C ARG A 370 16.84 -12.03 -9.54
N ILE A 371 16.80 -13.34 -9.76
CA ILE A 371 17.74 -14.05 -10.64
C ILE A 371 17.30 -13.91 -12.09
N THR A 372 16.00 -14.06 -12.34
CA THR A 372 15.43 -13.94 -13.70
C THR A 372 15.35 -12.51 -14.18
N GLY A 373 15.34 -11.54 -13.26
CA GLY A 373 15.12 -10.12 -13.55
C GLY A 373 13.70 -9.82 -14.07
N VAL A 374 12.78 -10.80 -13.99
CA VAL A 374 11.39 -10.63 -14.42
C VAL A 374 10.53 -10.35 -13.20
N ASP A 375 9.86 -9.20 -13.21
CA ASP A 375 8.96 -8.77 -12.15
C ASP A 375 7.81 -9.76 -11.94
N ALA A 376 7.43 -10.00 -10.69
CA ALA A 376 6.40 -10.97 -10.32
C ALA A 376 5.03 -10.69 -10.95
N ASN A 377 4.69 -9.41 -11.16
CA ASN A 377 3.44 -9.02 -11.83
C ASN A 377 3.45 -9.43 -13.31
N THR A 378 4.60 -9.32 -13.95
CA THR A 378 4.81 -9.79 -15.34
C THR A 378 4.73 -11.31 -15.42
N VAL A 379 5.35 -12.02 -14.50
CA VAL A 379 5.28 -13.49 -14.40
C VAL A 379 3.82 -13.97 -14.27
N ALA A 380 2.97 -13.22 -13.57
CA ALA A 380 1.54 -13.54 -13.41
C ALA A 380 0.76 -13.57 -14.74
N LEU A 381 1.27 -12.96 -15.80
CA LEU A 381 0.67 -13.04 -17.14
C LEU A 381 0.86 -14.43 -17.78
N ILE A 382 1.86 -15.20 -17.36
CA ILE A 382 2.14 -16.54 -17.92
C ILE A 382 0.93 -17.48 -17.75
N PRO A 383 0.41 -17.74 -16.54
CA PRO A 383 -0.76 -18.60 -16.39
C PRO A 383 -2.00 -18.05 -17.10
N ILE A 384 -2.19 -16.73 -17.13
CA ILE A 384 -3.30 -16.09 -17.84
C ILE A 384 -3.23 -16.44 -19.33
N ALA A 385 -2.08 -16.19 -19.96
CA ALA A 385 -1.89 -16.40 -21.39
C ALA A 385 -1.92 -17.88 -21.76
N VAL A 386 -1.14 -18.72 -21.06
CA VAL A 386 -1.07 -20.17 -21.36
C VAL A 386 -2.42 -20.84 -21.23
N PHE A 387 -3.17 -20.59 -20.16
CA PHE A 387 -4.45 -21.24 -19.94
C PHE A 387 -5.56 -20.72 -20.85
N ALA A 388 -5.49 -19.45 -21.28
CA ALA A 388 -6.40 -18.91 -22.29
C ALA A 388 -6.14 -19.55 -23.67
N ILE A 389 -4.88 -19.58 -24.12
CA ILE A 389 -4.49 -20.16 -25.43
C ILE A 389 -4.81 -21.65 -25.49
N THR A 390 -4.55 -22.39 -24.42
CA THR A 390 -4.78 -23.84 -24.36
C THR A 390 -6.22 -24.22 -24.05
N GLY A 391 -7.09 -23.26 -23.76
CA GLY A 391 -8.49 -23.52 -23.38
C GLY A 391 -8.63 -24.30 -22.06
N VAL A 392 -7.62 -24.29 -21.20
CA VAL A 392 -7.71 -24.82 -19.84
C VAL A 392 -8.69 -23.98 -19.03
N ILE A 393 -8.58 -22.66 -19.10
CA ILE A 393 -9.51 -21.68 -18.51
C ILE A 393 -10.42 -21.13 -19.61
N THR A 394 -11.70 -21.05 -19.31
CA THR A 394 -12.75 -20.54 -20.18
C THR A 394 -13.43 -19.32 -19.55
N ALA A 395 -14.23 -18.59 -20.31
CA ALA A 395 -15.00 -17.43 -19.82
C ALA A 395 -15.88 -17.79 -18.60
N LYS A 396 -16.41 -19.02 -18.53
CA LYS A 396 -17.20 -19.49 -17.39
C LYS A 396 -16.35 -19.63 -16.12
N ASP A 397 -15.10 -20.03 -16.25
CA ASP A 397 -14.19 -20.20 -15.11
C ASP A 397 -13.79 -18.84 -14.52
N LEU A 398 -13.75 -17.77 -15.32
CA LEU A 398 -13.46 -16.41 -14.86
C LEU A 398 -14.50 -15.86 -13.87
N GLN A 399 -15.71 -16.44 -13.85
CA GLN A 399 -16.73 -16.10 -12.85
C GLN A 399 -16.35 -16.56 -11.45
N GLN A 400 -15.43 -17.53 -11.32
CA GLN A 400 -14.91 -18.04 -10.05
C GLN A 400 -13.81 -17.17 -9.45
N ILE A 401 -13.31 -16.17 -10.19
CA ILE A 401 -12.36 -15.18 -9.68
C ILE A 401 -13.03 -14.43 -8.53
N ASN A 402 -12.29 -14.23 -7.45
CA ASN A 402 -12.78 -13.43 -6.33
C ASN A 402 -12.69 -11.93 -6.66
N TRP A 403 -13.64 -11.48 -7.48
CA TRP A 403 -13.74 -10.09 -7.92
C TRP A 403 -13.88 -9.12 -6.76
N SER A 404 -14.53 -9.54 -5.65
CA SER A 404 -14.65 -8.69 -4.46
C SER A 404 -13.28 -8.33 -3.88
N VAL A 405 -12.34 -9.26 -3.86
CA VAL A 405 -10.96 -8.97 -3.42
C VAL A 405 -10.27 -8.01 -4.38
N ILE A 406 -10.39 -8.22 -5.69
CA ILE A 406 -9.83 -7.33 -6.72
C ILE A 406 -10.32 -5.89 -6.53
N TRP A 407 -11.64 -5.70 -6.45
CA TRP A 407 -12.25 -4.38 -6.26
C TRP A 407 -11.86 -3.74 -4.94
N MET A 408 -11.79 -4.52 -3.86
CA MET A 408 -11.40 -4.01 -2.54
C MET A 408 -9.95 -3.56 -2.50
N VAL A 409 -9.04 -4.31 -3.12
CA VAL A 409 -7.61 -3.95 -3.21
C VAL A 409 -7.44 -2.70 -4.07
N ALA A 410 -8.07 -2.64 -5.25
CA ALA A 410 -8.02 -1.47 -6.12
C ALA A 410 -8.60 -0.21 -5.43
N GLY A 411 -9.74 -0.37 -4.73
CA GLY A 411 -10.34 0.71 -3.93
C GLY A 411 -9.44 1.16 -2.78
N GLY A 412 -8.72 0.24 -2.14
CA GLY A 412 -7.70 0.55 -1.13
C GLY A 412 -6.56 1.39 -1.68
N PHE A 413 -6.07 1.07 -2.89
CA PHE A 413 -5.05 1.87 -3.56
C PHE A 413 -5.58 3.26 -3.93
N ALA A 414 -6.82 3.35 -4.44
CA ALA A 414 -7.47 4.62 -4.74
C ALA A 414 -7.63 5.49 -3.48
N LEU A 415 -8.03 4.88 -2.36
CA LEU A 415 -8.14 5.55 -1.06
C LEU A 415 -6.77 6.08 -0.60
N GLY A 416 -5.73 5.24 -0.68
CA GLY A 416 -4.36 5.64 -0.34
C GLY A 416 -3.88 6.84 -1.17
N LEU A 417 -4.08 6.76 -2.49
CA LEU A 417 -3.77 7.88 -3.39
C LEU A 417 -4.56 9.15 -3.02
N GLY A 418 -5.86 8.99 -2.69
CA GLY A 418 -6.72 10.09 -2.26
C GLY A 418 -6.26 10.73 -0.96
N MET A 419 -5.88 9.94 0.03
CA MET A 419 -5.39 10.41 1.33
C MET A 419 -4.07 11.16 1.20
N ASN A 420 -3.13 10.63 0.40
CA ASN A 420 -1.84 11.27 0.16
C ASN A 420 -2.01 12.54 -0.69
N GLY A 421 -2.70 12.44 -1.80
CA GLY A 421 -2.93 13.56 -2.71
C GLY A 421 -3.71 14.72 -2.09
N SER A 422 -4.64 14.45 -1.18
CA SER A 422 -5.39 15.50 -0.46
C SER A 422 -4.60 16.15 0.68
N GLY A 423 -3.46 15.60 1.08
CA GLY A 423 -2.74 16.01 2.29
C GLY A 423 -3.42 15.56 3.61
N LEU A 424 -4.51 14.77 3.54
CA LEU A 424 -5.22 14.30 4.73
C LEU A 424 -4.34 13.43 5.62
N ALA A 425 -3.54 12.57 5.00
CA ALA A 425 -2.59 11.73 5.73
C ALA A 425 -1.56 12.57 6.49
N SER A 426 -0.95 13.55 5.82
CA SER A 426 0.00 14.48 6.44
C SER A 426 -0.63 15.31 7.56
N ALA A 427 -1.87 15.77 7.39
CA ALA A 427 -2.60 16.50 8.41
C ALA A 427 -2.93 15.62 9.64
N ALA A 428 -3.34 14.38 9.41
CA ALA A 428 -3.61 13.42 10.48
C ALA A 428 -2.33 13.13 11.29
N ILE A 429 -1.19 12.98 10.62
CA ILE A 429 0.12 12.78 11.26
C ILE A 429 0.53 13.99 12.07
N ALA A 430 0.38 15.19 11.53
CA ALA A 430 0.70 16.43 12.25
C ALA A 430 -0.16 16.62 13.51
N SER A 431 -1.35 16.01 13.54
CA SER A 431 -2.27 16.08 14.69
C SER A 431 -1.91 15.09 15.81
N ILE A 432 -1.12 14.06 15.50
CA ILE A 432 -0.68 13.05 16.48
C ILE A 432 0.82 13.23 16.71
N PRO A 433 1.28 13.36 17.96
CA PRO A 433 2.69 13.60 18.25
C PRO A 433 3.55 12.33 18.04
N PHE A 434 3.48 11.72 16.86
CA PHE A 434 4.26 10.51 16.53
C PHE A 434 5.77 10.72 16.72
N GLY A 435 6.26 11.96 16.51
CA GLY A 435 7.68 12.29 16.72
C GLY A 435 8.14 12.14 18.18
N SER A 436 7.22 12.07 19.14
CA SER A 436 7.51 11.81 20.55
C SER A 436 7.41 10.32 20.93
N TRP A 437 6.86 9.48 20.06
CA TRP A 437 6.69 8.06 20.31
C TRP A 437 7.92 7.27 19.81
N SER A 438 8.36 6.31 20.59
CA SER A 438 9.41 5.41 20.08
C SER A 438 8.86 4.53 18.95
N PRO A 439 9.67 4.24 17.92
CA PRO A 439 9.24 3.39 16.79
C PRO A 439 8.63 2.05 17.20
N ILE A 440 9.13 1.45 18.28
CA ILE A 440 8.59 0.18 18.81
C ILE A 440 7.17 0.34 19.37
N ILE A 441 6.86 1.48 19.97
CA ILE A 441 5.51 1.78 20.47
C ILE A 441 4.54 1.92 19.29
N ILE A 442 4.95 2.60 18.22
CA ILE A 442 4.15 2.74 17.01
C ILE A 442 3.88 1.36 16.39
N LEU A 443 4.90 0.52 16.26
CA LEU A 443 4.77 -0.85 15.75
C LEU A 443 3.75 -1.67 16.57
N ILE A 444 3.91 -1.67 17.89
CA ILE A 444 3.06 -2.48 18.78
C ILE A 444 1.62 -1.95 18.79
N ILE A 445 1.42 -0.65 18.97
CA ILE A 445 0.07 -0.06 19.07
C ILE A 445 -0.66 -0.17 17.74
N SER A 446 -0.02 0.19 16.63
CA SER A 446 -0.64 0.08 15.30
C SER A 446 -0.98 -1.37 14.95
N GLY A 447 -0.09 -2.32 15.29
CA GLY A 447 -0.35 -3.74 15.12
C GLY A 447 -1.50 -4.27 15.97
N LEU A 448 -1.58 -3.87 17.25
CA LEU A 448 -2.69 -4.25 18.13
C LEU A 448 -4.02 -3.67 17.66
N ILE A 449 -4.03 -2.41 17.23
CA ILE A 449 -5.23 -1.78 16.64
C ILE A 449 -5.64 -2.54 15.38
N CYS A 450 -4.68 -2.85 14.50
CA CYS A 450 -4.93 -3.62 13.29
C CYS A 450 -5.49 -5.01 13.61
N TYR A 451 -4.86 -5.75 14.51
CA TYR A 451 -5.32 -7.06 14.95
C TYR A 451 -6.74 -7.02 15.53
N PHE A 452 -7.02 -6.04 16.40
CA PHE A 452 -8.34 -5.88 17.00
C PHE A 452 -9.40 -5.58 15.93
N LEU A 453 -9.19 -4.57 15.09
CA LEU A 453 -10.12 -4.18 14.04
C LEU A 453 -10.38 -5.32 13.04
N SER A 454 -9.33 -6.04 12.63
CA SER A 454 -9.44 -7.15 11.68
C SER A 454 -10.27 -8.32 12.18
N ASN A 455 -10.49 -8.47 13.47
CA ASN A 455 -11.40 -9.50 13.99
C ASN A 455 -12.88 -9.17 13.76
N PHE A 456 -13.23 -7.90 13.54
CA PHE A 456 -14.61 -7.43 13.32
C PHE A 456 -14.85 -6.94 11.89
N ILE A 457 -13.80 -6.46 11.23
CA ILE A 457 -13.82 -5.97 9.86
C ILE A 457 -12.94 -6.91 9.03
N SER A 458 -13.11 -6.95 7.71
CA SER A 458 -12.25 -7.81 6.88
C SER A 458 -10.77 -7.39 6.96
N ASN A 459 -9.86 -8.37 6.99
CA ASN A 459 -8.40 -8.16 7.01
C ASN A 459 -7.96 -7.21 5.88
N THR A 460 -8.55 -7.36 4.69
CA THR A 460 -8.27 -6.52 3.53
C THR A 460 -8.66 -5.07 3.77
N ALA A 461 -9.87 -4.82 4.29
CA ALA A 461 -10.35 -3.46 4.55
C ALA A 461 -9.51 -2.78 5.63
N THR A 462 -9.14 -3.51 6.69
CA THR A 462 -8.29 -2.99 7.77
C THR A 462 -6.90 -2.62 7.24
N ALA A 463 -6.28 -3.51 6.44
CA ALA A 463 -4.98 -3.22 5.83
C ALA A 463 -5.05 -2.05 4.84
N ALA A 464 -6.10 -1.99 4.00
CA ALA A 464 -6.31 -0.91 3.04
C ALA A 464 -6.49 0.46 3.73
N LEU A 465 -7.01 0.47 4.95
CA LEU A 465 -7.13 1.68 5.76
C LEU A 465 -5.80 2.07 6.43
N LEU A 466 -5.14 1.11 7.10
CA LEU A 466 -4.01 1.43 7.98
C LEU A 466 -2.67 1.54 7.23
N VAL A 467 -2.44 0.73 6.20
CA VAL A 467 -1.15 0.72 5.49
C VAL A 467 -0.84 2.07 4.83
N PRO A 468 -1.74 2.74 4.09
CA PRO A 468 -1.44 4.05 3.52
C PRO A 468 -1.16 5.11 4.59
N ILE A 469 -1.91 5.11 5.70
CA ILE A 469 -1.69 6.05 6.81
C ILE A 469 -0.28 5.84 7.38
N LEU A 470 0.07 4.59 7.69
CA LEU A 470 1.37 4.28 8.29
C LEU A 470 2.54 4.43 7.30
N ALA A 471 2.32 4.27 5.99
CA ALA A 471 3.35 4.56 4.99
C ALA A 471 3.78 6.03 5.07
N VAL A 472 2.82 6.96 5.18
CA VAL A 472 3.12 8.39 5.35
C VAL A 472 3.79 8.67 6.71
N VAL A 473 3.35 8.02 7.80
CA VAL A 473 4.02 8.10 9.12
C VAL A 473 5.48 7.67 8.99
N CYS A 474 5.72 6.52 8.36
CA CYS A 474 7.07 5.98 8.18
C CYS A 474 7.95 6.92 7.36
N ASN A 475 7.43 7.49 6.28
CA ASN A 475 8.14 8.46 5.46
C ASN A 475 8.55 9.70 6.29
N GLY A 476 7.64 10.20 7.14
CA GLY A 476 7.91 11.33 8.04
C GLY A 476 8.93 11.02 9.16
N MET A 477 9.05 9.75 9.57
CA MET A 477 9.98 9.33 10.62
C MET A 477 11.40 9.06 10.10
N GLY A 478 11.56 8.76 8.82
CA GLY A 478 12.85 8.51 8.17
C GLY A 478 13.74 7.53 8.93
N ASN A 479 15.01 7.88 9.13
CA ASN A 479 16.03 7.03 9.75
C ASN A 479 15.76 6.64 11.23
N SER A 480 14.78 7.27 11.90
CA SER A 480 14.45 6.86 13.27
C SER A 480 13.91 5.42 13.34
N LEU A 481 13.34 4.93 12.23
CA LEU A 481 12.83 3.57 12.10
C LEU A 481 13.92 2.50 12.02
N ASP A 482 15.17 2.85 11.75
CA ASP A 482 16.30 1.91 11.72
C ASP A 482 16.48 1.19 13.07
N THR A 483 16.03 1.83 14.16
CA THR A 483 16.02 1.21 15.50
C THR A 483 15.18 -0.05 15.57
N ILE A 484 14.16 -0.19 14.73
CA ILE A 484 13.24 -1.35 14.69
C ILE A 484 13.35 -2.17 13.39
N GLY A 485 14.34 -1.90 12.54
CA GLY A 485 14.53 -2.60 11.28
C GLY A 485 13.87 -1.92 10.06
N GLY A 486 13.55 -0.63 10.19
CA GLY A 486 13.08 0.20 9.07
C GLY A 486 11.56 0.16 8.82
N THR A 487 11.14 0.90 7.80
CA THR A 487 9.75 0.97 7.32
C THR A 487 9.12 -0.40 7.03
N PRO A 488 9.83 -1.39 6.44
CA PRO A 488 9.25 -2.70 6.19
C PRO A 488 8.70 -3.38 7.44
N THR A 489 9.36 -3.22 8.59
CA THR A 489 8.92 -3.81 9.85
C THR A 489 7.53 -3.33 10.26
N ILE A 490 7.22 -2.05 10.05
CA ILE A 490 5.88 -1.51 10.35
C ILE A 490 4.86 -2.01 9.34
N LEU A 491 5.09 -1.77 8.05
CA LEU A 491 4.05 -2.04 7.04
C LEU A 491 3.77 -3.55 6.85
N MET A 492 4.82 -4.38 6.87
CA MET A 492 4.65 -5.83 6.86
C MET A 492 4.08 -6.35 8.19
N GLY A 493 4.44 -5.70 9.30
CA GLY A 493 3.85 -5.96 10.61
C GLY A 493 2.34 -5.74 10.64
N ILE A 494 1.83 -4.71 9.96
CA ILE A 494 0.38 -4.48 9.79
C ILE A 494 -0.27 -5.58 8.96
N ALA A 495 0.34 -5.96 7.82
CA ALA A 495 -0.19 -7.05 7.01
C ALA A 495 -0.27 -8.37 7.78
N LEU A 496 0.76 -8.66 8.57
CA LEU A 496 0.83 -9.82 9.45
C LEU A 496 -0.23 -9.75 10.55
N SER A 497 -0.40 -8.58 11.20
CA SER A 497 -1.40 -8.38 12.25
C SER A 497 -2.83 -8.52 11.73
N ALA A 498 -3.12 -7.99 10.52
CA ALA A 498 -4.39 -8.16 9.85
C ALA A 498 -4.68 -9.63 9.58
N SER A 499 -3.70 -10.37 9.09
CA SER A 499 -3.84 -11.78 8.74
C SER A 499 -3.85 -12.71 9.97
N ALA A 500 -3.26 -12.28 11.09
CA ALA A 500 -3.29 -12.98 12.36
C ALA A 500 -4.67 -12.94 13.06
N ALA A 501 -5.55 -12.03 12.63
CA ALA A 501 -6.88 -11.85 13.21
C ALA A 501 -7.84 -12.97 12.75
N MET A 502 -7.94 -14.01 13.56
CA MET A 502 -8.74 -15.22 13.30
C MET A 502 -9.51 -15.70 14.54
N CYS A 503 -9.94 -14.77 15.40
CA CYS A 503 -10.56 -15.12 16.67
C CYS A 503 -12.03 -15.52 16.59
N LEU A 504 -12.76 -14.96 15.62
CA LEU A 504 -14.21 -15.11 15.52
C LEU A 504 -14.61 -15.81 14.22
N PRO A 505 -15.79 -16.44 14.16
CA PRO A 505 -16.32 -16.98 12.91
C PRO A 505 -16.37 -15.95 11.77
N ILE A 506 -16.66 -14.69 12.10
CA ILE A 506 -16.76 -13.58 11.14
C ILE A 506 -15.41 -12.98 10.74
N SER A 507 -14.33 -13.26 11.49
CA SER A 507 -13.01 -12.63 11.23
C SER A 507 -12.47 -12.95 9.86
N THR A 508 -12.62 -14.20 9.41
CA THR A 508 -12.14 -14.65 8.09
C THR A 508 -13.10 -15.63 7.44
N PRO A 509 -13.18 -15.68 6.09
CA PRO A 509 -13.99 -16.69 5.41
C PRO A 509 -13.63 -18.14 5.77
N PRO A 510 -12.35 -18.56 5.93
CA PRO A 510 -12.02 -19.87 6.45
C PRO A 510 -12.64 -20.21 7.80
N ASN A 511 -12.66 -19.22 8.71
CA ASN A 511 -13.30 -19.39 10.01
C ASN A 511 -14.80 -19.60 9.87
N ALA A 512 -15.47 -18.81 9.05
CA ALA A 512 -16.91 -18.94 8.79
C ALA A 512 -17.26 -20.31 8.23
N ILE A 513 -16.47 -20.81 7.27
CA ILE A 513 -16.68 -22.15 6.66
C ILE A 513 -16.47 -23.25 7.72
N ALA A 514 -15.42 -23.16 8.52
CA ALA A 514 -15.18 -24.14 9.59
C ALA A 514 -16.31 -24.12 10.65
N TYR A 515 -16.78 -22.93 11.02
CA TYR A 515 -17.89 -22.76 11.96
C TYR A 515 -19.21 -23.30 11.40
N SER A 516 -19.48 -23.13 10.11
CA SER A 516 -20.69 -23.64 9.46
C SER A 516 -20.82 -25.17 9.46
N THR A 517 -19.74 -25.89 9.73
CA THR A 517 -19.78 -27.37 9.89
C THR A 517 -20.54 -27.80 11.15
N GLY A 518 -20.75 -26.89 12.11
CA GLY A 518 -21.35 -27.20 13.41
C GLY A 518 -20.47 -28.05 14.34
N LEU A 519 -19.19 -28.30 13.95
CA LEU A 519 -18.24 -29.10 14.74
C LEU A 519 -17.38 -28.25 15.70
N VAL A 520 -17.37 -26.95 15.53
CA VAL A 520 -16.52 -26.01 16.28
C VAL A 520 -17.39 -24.91 16.86
N ASP A 521 -17.23 -24.65 18.16
CA ASP A 521 -17.89 -23.55 18.83
C ASP A 521 -17.11 -22.24 18.73
N GLN A 522 -17.82 -21.10 18.84
CA GLN A 522 -17.19 -19.77 18.84
C GLN A 522 -16.15 -19.63 19.98
N LYS A 523 -16.37 -20.29 21.14
CA LYS A 523 -15.42 -20.26 22.26
C LYS A 523 -14.10 -20.95 21.91
N ASP A 524 -14.16 -22.04 21.15
CA ASP A 524 -12.97 -22.76 20.69
C ASP A 524 -12.18 -21.91 19.70
N MET A 525 -12.87 -21.27 18.76
CA MET A 525 -12.25 -20.33 17.83
C MET A 525 -11.59 -19.14 18.54
N LEU A 526 -12.29 -18.54 19.51
CA LEU A 526 -11.79 -17.42 20.26
C LEU A 526 -10.51 -17.78 21.02
N LYS A 527 -10.51 -18.91 21.72
CA LYS A 527 -9.36 -19.38 22.51
C LYS A 527 -8.15 -19.64 21.64
N VAL A 528 -8.32 -20.41 20.57
CA VAL A 528 -7.23 -20.76 19.65
C VAL A 528 -6.78 -19.55 18.86
N GLY A 529 -7.72 -18.74 18.36
CA GLY A 529 -7.43 -17.56 17.55
C GLY A 529 -6.66 -16.49 18.31
N ILE A 530 -7.02 -16.20 19.55
CA ILE A 530 -6.26 -15.26 20.40
C ILE A 530 -4.85 -15.78 20.63
N LEU A 531 -4.70 -17.05 21.01
CA LEU A 531 -3.39 -17.61 21.35
C LEU A 531 -2.47 -17.62 20.13
N ILE A 532 -2.94 -18.14 18.99
CA ILE A 532 -2.16 -18.19 17.75
C ILE A 532 -1.93 -16.78 17.19
N GLY A 533 -2.93 -15.90 17.23
CA GLY A 533 -2.82 -14.53 16.74
C GLY A 533 -1.76 -13.72 17.48
N ILE A 534 -1.75 -13.77 18.81
CA ILE A 534 -0.75 -13.08 19.64
C ILE A 534 0.65 -13.67 19.39
N LEU A 535 0.79 -15.00 19.35
CA LEU A 535 2.07 -15.65 19.05
C LEU A 535 2.57 -15.29 17.65
N THR A 536 1.65 -15.21 16.67
CA THR A 536 1.98 -14.76 15.30
C THR A 536 2.54 -13.35 15.29
N MET A 537 1.92 -12.43 16.03
CA MET A 537 2.40 -11.05 16.13
C MET A 537 3.78 -10.99 16.80
N ILE A 538 3.97 -11.66 17.95
CA ILE A 538 5.24 -11.65 18.69
C ILE A 538 6.36 -12.21 17.81
N LEU A 539 6.20 -13.42 17.26
CA LEU A 539 7.22 -14.06 16.45
C LEU A 539 7.43 -13.33 15.12
N GLY A 540 6.36 -12.85 14.51
CA GLY A 540 6.43 -12.11 13.26
C GLY A 540 7.19 -10.79 13.41
N TYR A 541 6.88 -10.01 14.46
CA TYR A 541 7.60 -8.77 14.73
C TYR A 541 9.07 -9.02 15.09
N ALA A 542 9.37 -10.10 15.83
CA ALA A 542 10.75 -10.49 16.11
C ALA A 542 11.51 -10.83 14.81
N VAL A 543 10.90 -11.58 13.90
CA VAL A 543 11.51 -11.92 12.60
C VAL A 543 11.68 -10.67 11.75
N LEU A 544 10.67 -9.82 11.63
CA LEU A 544 10.73 -8.58 10.86
C LEU A 544 11.81 -7.63 11.41
N TYR A 545 11.89 -7.48 12.73
CA TYR A 545 12.94 -6.72 13.39
C TYR A 545 14.32 -7.24 13.03
N PHE A 546 14.54 -8.57 13.13
CA PHE A 546 15.83 -9.18 12.83
C PHE A 546 16.19 -9.03 11.34
N VAL A 547 15.24 -9.31 10.44
CA VAL A 547 15.41 -9.19 9.00
C VAL A 547 15.71 -7.75 8.57
N GLY A 548 15.05 -6.77 9.21
CA GLY A 548 15.35 -5.36 9.00
C GLY A 548 16.74 -4.96 9.51
N LYS A 549 17.16 -5.46 10.68
CA LYS A 549 18.49 -5.17 11.26
C LYS A 549 19.65 -5.69 10.42
N ILE A 550 19.47 -6.77 9.70
CA ILE A 550 20.51 -7.30 8.79
C ILE A 550 20.42 -6.67 7.38
N HIS A 551 19.59 -5.66 7.21
CA HIS A 551 19.35 -4.96 5.93
C HIS A 551 19.00 -5.91 4.78
N PHE A 552 18.26 -6.99 5.06
CA PHE A 552 17.86 -7.96 4.04
C PHE A 552 16.78 -7.39 3.11
N LEU A 553 16.00 -6.42 3.59
CA LEU A 553 14.89 -5.81 2.85
C LEU A 553 15.25 -4.47 2.16
N GLY A 554 16.48 -4.04 2.23
CA GLY A 554 16.98 -2.80 1.62
C GLY A 554 17.66 -1.89 2.59
#